data_2f0e713f56d7d5cfbd789e41c93b3380
#
_entry.id   2f0e713f56d7d5cfbd789e41c93b3380
#
_cell.length_a   1.000
_cell.length_b   1.000
_cell.length_c   1.000
_cell.angle_alpha   90.00
_cell.angle_beta   90.00
_cell.angle_gamma   90.00
#
_symmetry.space_group_name_H-M   'P 1'
#
loop_
_entity.id
_entity.type
_entity.pdbx_description
1 polymer ?
#
loop_
_entity_poly.entity_id
_entity_poly.type
_entity_poly.pdbx_seq_one_letter_code
_entity_poly.pdbx_strand_id
1 'polypeptide(L)'
;ADIYPQGFAAAFYRLQDFKGINMLMDIGNGTMNIMYINNSRPLEKKCFTEKYGTHQCVLAVRESLLKELGTVVDDLVIEQVIRTGTADIGEKYLTVIRKAAGDYTKEIFHKLREREYNPELMRLYVVGGGGCMIQNFGEYDKSRVTIVQDICATAKGYEAMTVRKIQRNGGMLV
;
A
#
# COMPACT_ATOMS: atom_id res chain seq x y z
N ALA A 1 -10.36 25.70 -0.39
CA ALA A 1 -10.31 24.29 -0.83
C ALA A 1 -9.47 23.52 0.18
N ASP A 2 -9.98 22.37 0.68
CA ASP A 2 -9.17 21.52 1.54
C ASP A 2 -8.35 20.60 0.65
N ILE A 3 -7.04 20.56 0.86
CA ILE A 3 -6.12 19.67 0.15
C ILE A 3 -5.75 18.56 1.11
N TYR A 4 -5.98 17.32 0.68
CA TYR A 4 -5.58 16.13 1.43
C TYR A 4 -4.50 15.36 0.67
N PRO A 5 -3.54 14.75 1.36
CA PRO A 5 -2.56 13.88 0.72
C PRO A 5 -3.24 12.71 -0.01
N GLN A 6 -2.64 12.28 -1.13
CA GLN A 6 -3.11 11.11 -1.86
C GLN A 6 -3.13 9.89 -0.93
N GLY A 7 -4.16 9.05 -1.06
CA GLY A 7 -4.36 7.87 -0.20
C GLY A 7 -5.11 8.16 1.10
N PHE A 8 -5.11 9.39 1.63
CA PHE A 8 -5.83 9.71 2.87
C PHE A 8 -7.35 9.45 2.74
N ALA A 9 -7.93 9.75 1.58
CA ALA A 9 -9.34 9.49 1.32
C ALA A 9 -9.69 8.00 1.42
N ALA A 10 -8.80 7.10 1.00
CA ALA A 10 -9.02 5.65 1.12
C ALA A 10 -9.17 5.17 2.56
N ALA A 11 -8.57 5.88 3.51
CA ALA A 11 -8.69 5.57 4.93
C ALA A 11 -9.87 6.26 5.63
N PHE A 12 -10.65 7.09 4.91
CA PHE A 12 -11.68 7.96 5.51
C PHE A 12 -12.69 7.21 6.38
N TYR A 13 -13.18 6.06 5.92
CA TYR A 13 -14.13 5.24 6.68
C TYR A 13 -13.54 4.57 7.92
N ARG A 14 -12.22 4.56 8.01
CA ARG A 14 -11.49 3.99 9.15
C ARG A 14 -10.82 5.04 10.03
N LEU A 15 -11.05 6.33 9.78
CA LEU A 15 -10.40 7.39 10.55
C LEU A 15 -10.67 7.32 12.05
N GLN A 16 -11.81 6.80 12.46
CA GLN A 16 -12.12 6.56 13.88
C GLN A 16 -11.17 5.55 14.55
N ASP A 17 -10.53 4.67 13.76
CA ASP A 17 -9.58 3.67 14.26
C ASP A 17 -8.19 4.28 14.52
N PHE A 18 -7.93 5.48 13.97
CA PHE A 18 -6.65 6.18 14.08
C PHE A 18 -6.54 6.98 15.37
N LYS A 19 -6.44 6.25 16.49
CA LYS A 19 -6.15 6.86 17.80
C LYS A 19 -4.64 7.00 17.97
N GLY A 20 -4.17 8.15 18.45
CA GLY A 20 -2.76 8.45 18.56
C GLY A 20 -2.06 8.56 17.21
N ILE A 21 -0.76 8.25 17.17
CA ILE A 21 0.06 8.31 15.95
C ILE A 21 0.02 6.96 15.23
N ASN A 22 -0.30 7.01 13.95
CA ASN A 22 -0.33 5.85 13.05
C ASN A 22 0.34 6.23 11.73
N MET A 23 0.66 5.22 10.92
CA MET A 23 1.20 5.41 9.58
C MET A 23 0.22 4.89 8.54
N LEU A 24 0.04 5.64 7.47
CA LEU A 24 -0.70 5.23 6.28
C LEU A 24 0.29 5.10 5.12
N MET A 25 0.22 3.98 4.41
CA MET A 25 1.01 3.67 3.23
C MET A 25 0.08 3.42 2.04
N ASP A 26 0.18 4.25 1.01
CA ASP A 26 -0.55 4.08 -0.26
C ASP A 26 0.42 3.60 -1.32
N ILE A 27 0.27 2.34 -1.75
CA ILE A 27 1.11 1.72 -2.77
C ILE A 27 0.37 1.72 -4.10
N GLY A 28 0.81 2.58 -5.00
CA GLY A 28 0.36 2.63 -6.39
C GLY A 28 1.19 1.77 -7.33
N ASN A 29 1.06 2.02 -8.63
CA ASN A 29 1.84 1.32 -9.64
C ASN A 29 3.32 1.76 -9.62
N GLY A 30 3.59 3.07 -9.58
CA GLY A 30 4.95 3.62 -9.65
C GLY A 30 5.55 4.05 -8.32
N THR A 31 4.72 4.38 -7.33
CA THR A 31 5.15 5.01 -6.09
C THR A 31 4.45 4.45 -4.87
N MET A 32 5.08 4.65 -3.74
CA MET A 32 4.55 4.45 -2.40
C MET A 32 4.52 5.81 -1.70
N ASN A 33 3.34 6.25 -1.29
CA ASN A 33 3.16 7.44 -0.48
C ASN A 33 2.98 7.04 0.98
N ILE A 34 3.76 7.67 1.86
CA ILE A 34 3.76 7.41 3.30
C ILE A 34 3.32 8.67 4.00
N MET A 35 2.39 8.57 4.93
CA MET A 35 1.99 9.69 5.75
C MET A 35 1.73 9.28 7.19
N TYR A 36 2.06 10.19 8.10
CA TYR A 36 1.68 10.06 9.49
C TYR A 36 0.29 10.63 9.72
N ILE A 37 -0.50 9.91 10.51
CA ILE A 37 -1.83 10.35 10.94
C ILE A 37 -1.84 10.39 12.46
N ASN A 38 -2.17 11.54 13.02
CA ASN A 38 -2.34 11.72 14.46
C ASN A 38 -3.80 12.06 14.78
N ASN A 39 -4.46 11.20 15.55
CA ASN A 39 -5.86 11.36 15.92
C ASN A 39 -6.74 11.75 14.72
N SER A 40 -6.72 10.92 13.68
CA SER A 40 -7.50 11.05 12.44
C SER A 40 -7.11 12.26 11.54
N ARG A 41 -5.98 12.91 11.77
CA ARG A 41 -5.50 14.03 10.96
C ARG A 41 -4.11 13.74 10.38
N PRO A 42 -3.90 13.97 9.08
CA PRO A 42 -2.58 13.83 8.50
C PRO A 42 -1.64 14.91 9.03
N LEU A 43 -0.38 14.54 9.25
CA LEU A 43 0.68 15.46 9.62
C LEU A 43 1.38 15.95 8.34
N GLU A 44 1.10 17.17 7.89
CA GLU A 44 1.57 17.73 6.62
C GLU A 44 3.09 17.63 6.42
N LYS A 45 3.87 17.84 7.50
CA LYS A 45 5.35 17.78 7.45
C LYS A 45 5.90 16.36 7.49
N LYS A 46 5.06 15.33 7.61
CA LYS A 46 5.43 13.91 7.67
C LYS A 46 4.72 13.11 6.57
N CYS A 47 4.79 13.63 5.34
CA CYS A 47 4.34 12.96 4.13
C CYS A 47 5.55 12.77 3.21
N PHE A 48 5.74 11.55 2.72
CA PHE A 48 6.89 11.14 1.91
C PHE A 48 6.43 10.35 0.70
N THR A 49 7.17 10.46 -0.40
CA THR A 49 6.95 9.64 -1.61
C THR A 49 8.23 8.90 -1.93
N GLU A 50 8.12 7.59 -2.11
CA GLU A 50 9.22 6.69 -2.46
C GLU A 50 8.91 5.98 -3.78
N LYS A 51 9.95 5.62 -4.54
CA LYS A 51 9.81 4.86 -5.80
C LYS A 51 9.65 3.36 -5.53
N TYR A 52 8.64 2.98 -4.76
CA TYR A 52 8.31 1.61 -4.38
C TYR A 52 6.86 1.28 -4.76
N GLY A 53 6.59 1.09 -6.06
CA GLY A 53 5.28 0.68 -6.55
C GLY A 53 5.27 -0.79 -6.99
N THR A 54 4.11 -1.27 -7.45
CA THR A 54 3.98 -2.65 -7.95
C THR A 54 4.81 -2.89 -9.21
N HIS A 55 4.96 -1.87 -10.07
CA HIS A 55 5.78 -2.00 -11.28
C HIS A 55 7.27 -2.21 -10.94
N GLN A 56 7.81 -1.54 -9.93
CA GLN A 56 9.19 -1.77 -9.49
C GLN A 56 9.38 -3.18 -8.93
N CYS A 57 8.35 -3.76 -8.29
CA CYS A 57 8.36 -5.16 -7.89
C CYS A 57 8.45 -6.09 -9.11
N VAL A 58 7.66 -5.84 -10.16
CA VAL A 58 7.74 -6.60 -11.43
C VAL A 58 9.15 -6.56 -12.00
N LEU A 59 9.78 -5.38 -12.05
CA LEU A 59 11.15 -5.24 -12.55
C LEU A 59 12.17 -6.02 -11.72
N ALA A 60 12.07 -5.97 -10.39
CA ALA A 60 12.94 -6.74 -9.49
C ALA A 60 12.77 -8.25 -9.67
N VAL A 61 11.54 -8.71 -9.85
CA VAL A 61 11.24 -10.12 -10.14
C VAL A 61 11.82 -10.55 -11.48
N ARG A 62 11.69 -9.74 -12.54
CA ARG A 62 12.30 -10.03 -13.87
C ARG A 62 13.80 -10.14 -13.78
N GLU A 63 14.47 -9.26 -13.06
CA GLU A 63 15.91 -9.32 -12.85
C GLU A 63 16.31 -10.63 -12.15
N SER A 64 15.56 -11.03 -11.11
CA SER A 64 15.80 -12.27 -10.38
C SER A 64 15.61 -13.52 -11.26
N LEU A 65 14.55 -13.54 -12.08
CA LEU A 65 14.29 -14.64 -13.03
C LEU A 65 15.41 -14.77 -14.07
N LEU A 66 15.86 -13.64 -14.61
CA LEU A 66 16.97 -13.63 -15.56
C LEU A 66 18.27 -14.11 -14.92
N LYS A 67 18.56 -13.67 -13.71
CA LYS A 67 19.76 -14.03 -12.96
C LYS A 67 19.78 -15.50 -12.52
N GLU A 68 18.66 -16.03 -11.99
CA GLU A 68 18.60 -17.36 -11.40
C GLU A 68 18.26 -18.45 -12.42
N LEU A 69 17.45 -18.14 -13.44
CA LEU A 69 16.95 -19.12 -14.42
C LEU A 69 17.36 -18.82 -15.87
N GLY A 70 18.02 -17.69 -16.14
CA GLY A 70 18.41 -17.28 -17.48
C GLY A 70 17.23 -17.04 -18.43
N THR A 71 16.04 -16.72 -17.91
CA THR A 71 14.82 -16.61 -18.72
C THR A 71 14.01 -15.37 -18.38
N VAL A 72 13.15 -14.98 -19.31
CA VAL A 72 12.16 -13.90 -19.14
C VAL A 72 10.78 -14.53 -19.04
N VAL A 73 9.98 -14.08 -18.10
CA VAL A 73 8.57 -14.41 -17.93
C VAL A 73 7.73 -13.19 -18.26
N ASP A 74 6.58 -13.37 -18.88
CA ASP A 74 5.66 -12.29 -19.21
C ASP A 74 5.23 -11.52 -17.94
N ASP A 75 5.19 -10.19 -18.04
CA ASP A 75 4.85 -9.32 -16.91
C ASP A 75 3.45 -9.62 -16.35
N LEU A 76 2.49 -9.99 -17.21
CA LEU A 76 1.12 -10.35 -16.75
C LEU A 76 1.12 -11.57 -15.82
N VAL A 77 2.02 -12.54 -16.06
CA VAL A 77 2.17 -13.69 -15.17
C VAL A 77 2.79 -13.29 -13.85
N ILE A 78 3.81 -12.44 -13.88
CA ILE A 78 4.44 -11.91 -12.68
C ILE A 78 3.43 -11.09 -11.86
N GLU A 79 2.68 -10.21 -12.51
CA GLU A 79 1.62 -9.41 -11.88
C GLU A 79 0.53 -10.29 -11.27
N GLN A 80 0.14 -11.38 -11.94
CA GLN A 80 -0.80 -12.36 -11.40
C GLN A 80 -0.27 -12.95 -10.09
N VAL A 81 0.99 -13.40 -10.06
CA VAL A 81 1.60 -13.96 -8.85
C VAL A 81 1.68 -12.89 -7.75
N ILE A 82 2.08 -11.66 -8.06
CA ILE A 82 2.13 -10.56 -7.09
C ILE A 82 0.74 -10.32 -6.48
N ARG A 83 -0.31 -10.34 -7.28
CA ARG A 83 -1.67 -10.06 -6.86
C ARG A 83 -2.33 -11.20 -6.10
N THR A 84 -2.10 -12.45 -6.51
CA THR A 84 -2.84 -13.62 -5.99
C THR A 84 -1.98 -14.58 -5.15
N GLY A 85 -0.65 -14.38 -5.15
CA GLY A 85 0.31 -15.29 -4.52
C GLY A 85 0.66 -16.52 -5.36
N THR A 86 0.02 -16.73 -6.54
CA THR A 86 0.21 -17.93 -7.37
C THR A 86 -0.14 -17.67 -8.84
N ALA A 87 0.28 -18.59 -9.71
CA ALA A 87 -0.14 -18.73 -11.11
C ALA A 87 0.03 -20.19 -11.55
N ASP A 88 -0.60 -20.57 -12.65
CA ASP A 88 -0.44 -21.90 -13.26
C ASP A 88 0.83 -21.94 -14.12
N ILE A 89 1.98 -22.02 -13.44
CA ILE A 89 3.32 -22.10 -14.04
C ILE A 89 4.20 -23.09 -13.27
N GLY A 90 5.31 -23.50 -13.88
CA GLY A 90 6.26 -24.42 -13.24
C GLY A 90 6.79 -23.90 -11.90
N GLU A 91 6.87 -24.79 -10.89
CA GLU A 91 7.24 -24.46 -9.51
C GLU A 91 8.58 -23.72 -9.38
N LYS A 92 9.55 -24.04 -10.25
CA LYS A 92 10.84 -23.34 -10.27
C LYS A 92 10.69 -21.83 -10.52
N TYR A 93 9.74 -21.41 -11.35
CA TYR A 93 9.46 -20.00 -11.62
C TYR A 93 8.70 -19.36 -10.45
N LEU A 94 7.68 -20.05 -9.92
CA LEU A 94 6.94 -19.57 -8.74
C LEU A 94 7.86 -19.32 -7.55
N THR A 95 8.80 -20.21 -7.30
CA THR A 95 9.76 -20.08 -6.20
C THR A 95 10.60 -18.81 -6.35
N VAL A 96 11.14 -18.55 -7.56
CA VAL A 96 11.95 -17.34 -7.80
C VAL A 96 11.08 -16.07 -7.67
N ILE A 97 9.88 -16.08 -8.26
CA ILE A 97 8.97 -14.91 -8.21
C ILE A 97 8.58 -14.61 -6.76
N ARG A 98 8.16 -15.62 -5.99
CA ARG A 98 7.75 -15.44 -4.59
C ARG A 98 8.88 -14.94 -3.72
N LYS A 99 10.10 -15.48 -3.90
CA LYS A 99 11.29 -15.03 -3.19
C LYS A 99 11.59 -13.56 -3.50
N ALA A 100 11.66 -13.20 -4.78
CA ALA A 100 11.96 -11.83 -5.19
C ALA A 100 10.89 -10.82 -4.72
N ALA A 101 9.60 -11.19 -4.79
CA ALA A 101 8.51 -10.37 -4.26
C ALA A 101 8.59 -10.24 -2.73
N GLY A 102 8.96 -11.31 -2.03
CA GLY A 102 9.21 -11.29 -0.59
C GLY A 102 10.36 -10.36 -0.21
N ASP A 103 11.48 -10.45 -0.92
CA ASP A 103 12.64 -9.57 -0.69
C ASP A 103 12.28 -8.11 -0.97
N TYR A 104 11.50 -7.83 -2.02
CA TYR A 104 10.99 -6.49 -2.33
C TYR A 104 10.09 -5.95 -1.20
N THR A 105 9.21 -6.76 -0.64
CA THR A 105 8.37 -6.31 0.49
C THR A 105 9.19 -6.05 1.75
N LYS A 106 10.27 -6.80 2.00
CA LYS A 106 11.22 -6.50 3.10
C LYS A 106 11.87 -5.13 2.93
N GLU A 107 12.25 -4.76 1.70
CA GLU A 107 12.78 -3.43 1.40
C GLU A 107 11.74 -2.33 1.67
N ILE A 108 10.46 -2.54 1.34
CA ILE A 108 9.40 -1.61 1.70
C ILE A 108 9.33 -1.40 3.21
N PHE A 109 9.31 -2.48 4.01
CA PHE A 109 9.31 -2.35 5.48
C PHE A 109 10.61 -1.73 6.02
N HIS A 110 11.74 -1.94 5.36
CA HIS A 110 12.98 -1.24 5.69
C HIS A 110 12.83 0.26 5.47
N LYS A 111 12.27 0.69 4.33
CA LYS A 111 11.96 2.10 4.04
C LYS A 111 11.00 2.72 5.05
N LEU A 112 9.97 1.98 5.47
CA LEU A 112 9.09 2.48 6.53
C LEU A 112 9.84 2.73 7.84
N ARG A 113 10.77 1.84 8.22
CA ARG A 113 11.61 2.03 9.42
C ARG A 113 12.55 3.24 9.28
N GLU A 114 13.12 3.49 8.10
CA GLU A 114 13.88 4.72 7.83
C GLU A 114 13.01 5.98 8.00
N ARG A 115 11.70 5.85 7.79
CA ARG A 115 10.70 6.90 8.07
C ARG A 115 10.09 6.79 9.46
N GLU A 116 10.83 6.23 10.41
CA GLU A 116 10.48 6.13 11.84
C GLU A 116 9.24 5.24 12.13
N TYR A 117 8.85 4.34 11.23
CA TYR A 117 7.82 3.34 11.53
C TYR A 117 8.30 2.40 12.63
N ASN A 118 7.56 2.34 13.72
CA ASN A 118 7.76 1.38 14.79
C ASN A 118 6.46 0.60 15.05
N PRO A 119 6.41 -0.70 14.73
CA PRO A 119 5.20 -1.51 14.87
C PRO A 119 4.74 -1.68 16.34
N GLU A 120 5.63 -1.48 17.31
CA GLU A 120 5.25 -1.54 18.73
C GLU A 120 4.48 -0.28 19.17
N LEU A 121 4.75 0.86 18.54
CA LEU A 121 4.22 2.15 18.94
C LEU A 121 3.04 2.62 18.08
N MET A 122 2.97 2.18 16.82
CA MET A 122 1.95 2.66 15.87
C MET A 122 1.39 1.52 15.00
N ARG A 123 0.18 1.72 14.49
CA ARG A 123 -0.42 0.84 13.48
C ARG A 123 -0.05 1.32 12.09
N LEU A 124 0.01 0.37 11.14
CA LEU A 124 0.18 0.64 9.72
C LEU A 124 -1.13 0.33 9.00
N TYR A 125 -1.58 1.28 8.20
CA TYR A 125 -2.71 1.10 7.28
C TYR A 125 -2.17 1.11 5.85
N VAL A 126 -2.45 0.04 5.11
CA VAL A 126 -2.01 -0.11 3.72
C VAL A 126 -3.21 0.04 2.81
N VAL A 127 -3.11 0.95 1.86
CA VAL A 127 -4.14 1.23 0.84
C VAL A 127 -3.52 1.17 -0.55
N GLY A 128 -4.34 1.23 -1.59
CA GLY A 128 -3.90 1.18 -2.98
C GLY A 128 -3.73 -0.23 -3.53
N GLY A 129 -3.52 -0.32 -4.83
CA GLY A 129 -3.45 -1.60 -5.55
C GLY A 129 -2.31 -2.51 -5.13
N GLY A 130 -1.23 -1.96 -4.55
CA GLY A 130 -0.10 -2.73 -4.04
C GLY A 130 -0.32 -3.39 -2.68
N GLY A 131 -1.48 -3.18 -2.04
CA GLY A 131 -1.82 -3.83 -0.78
C GLY A 131 -1.81 -5.36 -0.86
N CYS A 132 -2.23 -5.94 -2.00
CA CYS A 132 -2.18 -7.38 -2.23
C CYS A 132 -0.75 -7.95 -2.17
N MET A 133 0.25 -7.20 -2.66
CA MET A 133 1.65 -7.59 -2.59
C MET A 133 2.12 -7.70 -1.13
N ILE A 134 1.79 -6.71 -0.30
CA ILE A 134 2.09 -6.75 1.13
C ILE A 134 1.38 -7.92 1.81
N GLN A 135 0.13 -8.18 1.46
CA GLN A 135 -0.65 -9.28 2.01
C GLN A 135 -0.05 -10.65 1.69
N ASN A 136 0.40 -10.85 0.44
CA ASN A 136 0.87 -12.14 -0.05
C ASN A 136 2.33 -12.42 0.35
N PHE A 137 3.18 -11.41 0.45
CA PHE A 137 4.63 -11.56 0.59
C PHE A 137 5.24 -10.81 1.76
N GLY A 138 4.51 -9.93 2.43
CA GLY A 138 5.02 -9.16 3.56
C GLY A 138 5.15 -9.99 4.84
N GLU A 139 6.22 -9.78 5.58
CA GLU A 139 6.42 -10.30 6.92
C GLU A 139 6.09 -9.20 7.94
N TYR A 140 4.94 -9.30 8.62
CA TYR A 140 4.47 -8.29 9.57
C TYR A 140 3.52 -8.87 10.63
N ASP A 141 3.36 -8.16 11.73
CA ASP A 141 2.35 -8.49 12.74
C ASP A 141 0.95 -8.12 12.23
N LYS A 142 0.14 -9.13 11.93
CA LYS A 142 -1.23 -8.97 11.41
C LYS A 142 -2.16 -8.21 12.38
N SER A 143 -1.83 -8.15 13.68
CA SER A 143 -2.60 -7.39 14.66
C SER A 143 -2.32 -5.87 14.57
N ARG A 144 -1.22 -5.49 13.94
CA ARG A 144 -0.73 -4.10 13.85
C ARG A 144 -0.84 -3.49 12.46
N VAL A 145 -1.09 -4.32 11.44
CA VAL A 145 -1.21 -3.90 10.03
C VAL A 145 -2.61 -4.17 9.51
N THR A 146 -3.25 -3.16 8.95
CA THR A 146 -4.56 -3.26 8.30
C THR A 146 -4.40 -2.99 6.81
N ILE A 147 -4.80 -3.95 5.96
CA ILE A 147 -4.77 -3.79 4.50
C ILE A 147 -6.20 -3.56 4.02
N VAL A 148 -6.41 -2.43 3.33
CA VAL A 148 -7.70 -2.06 2.72
C VAL A 148 -7.72 -2.61 1.30
N GLN A 149 -8.52 -3.65 1.09
CA GLN A 149 -8.58 -4.37 -0.20
C GLN A 149 -9.51 -3.70 -1.23
N ASP A 150 -10.32 -2.72 -0.82
CA ASP A 150 -11.25 -2.03 -1.72
C ASP A 150 -10.49 -1.09 -2.67
N ILE A 151 -10.40 -1.48 -3.94
CA ILE A 151 -9.77 -0.67 -4.99
C ILE A 151 -10.48 0.68 -5.22
N CYS A 152 -11.75 0.76 -4.85
CA CYS A 152 -12.56 1.99 -4.94
C CYS A 152 -12.50 2.82 -3.65
N ALA A 153 -11.73 2.41 -2.63
CA ALA A 153 -11.68 3.07 -1.32
C ALA A 153 -11.38 4.57 -1.43
N THR A 154 -10.45 4.97 -2.30
CA THR A 154 -10.11 6.37 -2.54
C THR A 154 -11.29 7.17 -3.08
N ALA A 155 -11.98 6.67 -4.10
CA ALA A 155 -13.14 7.34 -4.70
C ALA A 155 -14.30 7.49 -3.69
N LYS A 156 -14.63 6.41 -3.00
CA LYS A 156 -15.64 6.39 -1.94
C LYS A 156 -15.28 7.33 -0.80
N GLY A 157 -14.02 7.40 -0.44
CA GLY A 157 -13.52 8.30 0.60
C GLY A 157 -13.70 9.77 0.22
N TYR A 158 -13.36 10.18 -1.00
CA TYR A 158 -13.58 11.55 -1.48
C TYR A 158 -15.07 11.91 -1.50
N GLU A 159 -15.93 11.01 -1.97
CA GLU A 159 -17.39 11.20 -1.94
C GLU A 159 -17.88 11.46 -0.50
N ALA A 160 -17.50 10.59 0.44
CA ALA A 160 -17.90 10.72 1.84
C ALA A 160 -17.36 11.99 2.51
N MET A 161 -16.13 12.40 2.20
CA MET A 161 -15.55 13.66 2.69
C MET A 161 -16.35 14.86 2.18
N THR A 162 -16.75 14.84 0.89
CA THR A 162 -17.53 15.89 0.26
C THR A 162 -18.92 16.01 0.89
N VAL A 163 -19.63 14.89 1.03
CA VAL A 163 -20.95 14.83 1.66
C VAL A 163 -20.90 15.37 3.09
N ARG A 164 -19.93 14.94 3.88
CA ARG A 164 -19.76 15.42 5.27
C ARG A 164 -19.49 16.92 5.34
N LYS A 165 -18.74 17.47 4.37
CA LYS A 165 -18.48 18.92 4.31
C LYS A 165 -19.74 19.70 3.97
N ILE A 166 -20.55 19.24 3.00
CA ILE A 166 -21.82 19.88 2.63
C ILE A 166 -22.77 19.89 3.83
N GLN A 167 -22.92 18.78 4.53
CA GLN A 167 -23.76 18.67 5.72
C GLN A 167 -23.33 19.63 6.85
N ARG A 168 -22.00 19.77 7.07
CA ARG A 168 -21.48 20.70 8.09
C ARG A 168 -21.69 22.17 7.75
N ASN A 169 -21.74 22.51 6.46
CA ASN A 169 -21.95 23.89 5.98
C ASN A 169 -23.44 24.24 5.83
N GLY A 170 -24.37 23.41 6.30
CA GLY A 170 -25.82 23.66 6.25
C GLY A 170 -26.43 23.60 4.86
N GLY A 171 -25.72 23.03 3.88
CA GLY A 171 -26.22 22.85 2.52
C GLY A 171 -27.11 21.60 2.41
N MET A 172 -28.38 21.78 2.02
CA MET A 172 -29.16 20.69 1.45
C MET A 172 -28.54 20.30 0.11
N LEU A 173 -28.33 18.97 -0.07
CA LEU A 173 -28.11 18.41 -1.40
C LEU A 173 -29.41 18.63 -2.19
N VAL A 174 -29.38 19.46 -3.23
CA VAL A 174 -30.43 19.56 -4.23
C VAL A 174 -30.20 18.44 -5.26
#